data_b307289de617400e830a994ff395a0a7
#
_entry.id   b307289de617400e830a994ff395a0a7
#
_cell.length_a   1.000
_cell.length_b   1.000
_cell.length_c   1.000
_cell.angle_alpha   90.00
_cell.angle_beta   90.00
_cell.angle_gamma   90.00
#
_symmetry.space_group_name_H-M   'P 1'
#
loop_
_entity.id
_entity.type
_entity.pdbx_description
1 polymer ?
#
loop_
_entity_poly.entity_id
_entity_poly.type
_entity_poly.pdbx_seq_one_letter_code
_entity_poly.pdbx_strand_id
1 'polypeptide(L)'
;MYTLQFRPAALAALACGLVLIAVSVSSLAADRPPNFIVILADDLGAKELGCYGHPTHRTPNLDRLAQTGVRFETCYSTPICHPTRFEIMTGQYGHHNGIYHFSGSPGGPKPDDPQEQIVNHFTFAQMLKNRGYATALSGKWQLTGRVPTLIRECGFDEYLMWAYKHNLPEGVEHDGGWESPGKTSRYWHPSLLKNGQYVDTGPNDYGPDMFTDYVIDFMRRQSEKPFFIYYSMVQTHGPQYKTPADNPSEEEKFANRKENFQNNLEYLDKLVGRITAALDELGLRQNTVLFFTGDNGTGGDGKGQTTELGARVPMIVNCPGMIKAREPCRELVDLSDIFPTLADLAGAPLPADRPIDGRSFAPLLLGKPYEPRPWIYSYLGPQRVVRTPRWLLEDNSPAHFGRLYDCGTSRDGSGYRDVTDSTDPEVVAARKELEAILADKPVPEAEPKQPKAKRANRRAAAKAQSADRPRAQSNPRDK
;
A
#
# COMPACT_ATOMS: atom_id res chain seq x y z
N MET A 1 64.34 41.23 -25.70
CA MET A 1 63.18 40.44 -26.12
C MET A 1 63.40 38.99 -25.67
N TYR A 2 62.89 38.62 -24.54
CA TYR A 2 62.91 37.21 -24.06
C TYR A 2 61.58 36.63 -24.24
N THR A 3 61.42 35.63 -25.09
CA THR A 3 60.21 34.85 -25.32
C THR A 3 60.17 33.67 -24.33
N LEU A 4 59.23 33.67 -23.40
CA LEU A 4 58.97 32.53 -22.55
C LEU A 4 58.17 31.45 -23.33
N GLN A 5 58.83 30.32 -23.57
CA GLN A 5 58.18 29.13 -24.09
C GLN A 5 57.52 28.37 -22.94
N PHE A 6 56.19 28.33 -22.90
CA PHE A 6 55.44 27.44 -22.01
C PHE A 6 55.45 25.98 -22.50
N ARG A 7 55.90 25.07 -21.66
CA ARG A 7 55.94 23.63 -21.93
C ARG A 7 54.56 23.01 -21.81
N PRO A 8 54.07 22.21 -22.77
CA PRO A 8 52.72 21.63 -22.76
C PRO A 8 52.53 20.46 -21.81
N ALA A 9 53.51 20.07 -20.99
CA ALA A 9 53.41 18.89 -20.12
C ALA A 9 52.56 19.09 -18.84
N ALA A 10 52.29 20.32 -18.42
CA ALA A 10 51.56 20.58 -17.17
C ALA A 10 50.03 20.49 -17.32
N LEU A 11 49.48 20.69 -18.53
CA LEU A 11 48.04 20.59 -18.79
C LEU A 11 47.51 19.14 -18.90
N ALA A 12 48.38 18.22 -19.34
CA ALA A 12 47.98 16.80 -19.46
C ALA A 12 47.86 16.10 -18.10
N ALA A 13 48.62 16.50 -17.08
CA ALA A 13 48.55 15.91 -15.75
C ALA A 13 47.28 16.34 -14.97
N LEU A 14 46.79 17.57 -15.22
CA LEU A 14 45.57 18.07 -14.56
C LEU A 14 44.30 17.42 -15.15
N ALA A 15 44.29 17.14 -16.46
CA ALA A 15 43.15 16.49 -17.11
C ALA A 15 43.00 15.00 -16.72
N CYS A 16 44.15 14.28 -16.57
CA CYS A 16 44.12 12.90 -16.09
C CYS A 16 43.70 12.76 -14.61
N GLY A 17 44.08 13.72 -13.76
CA GLY A 17 43.68 13.73 -12.34
C GLY A 17 42.17 13.94 -12.15
N LEU A 18 41.54 14.81 -12.95
CA LEU A 18 40.09 15.06 -12.90
C LEU A 18 39.28 13.89 -13.45
N VAL A 19 39.77 13.18 -14.47
CA VAL A 19 39.08 11.98 -15.00
C VAL A 19 39.18 10.82 -14.02
N LEU A 20 40.31 10.63 -13.32
CA LEU A 20 40.45 9.57 -12.31
C LEU A 20 39.59 9.81 -11.07
N ILE A 21 39.37 11.05 -10.64
CA ILE A 21 38.48 11.39 -9.53
C ILE A 21 37.01 11.16 -9.93
N ALA A 22 36.62 11.53 -11.16
CA ALA A 22 35.25 11.30 -11.66
C ALA A 22 34.93 9.80 -11.81
N VAL A 23 35.89 8.97 -12.24
CA VAL A 23 35.70 7.50 -12.34
C VAL A 23 35.66 6.85 -10.97
N SER A 24 36.42 7.35 -9.98
CA SER A 24 36.39 6.81 -8.61
C SER A 24 35.07 7.10 -7.87
N VAL A 25 34.43 8.24 -8.11
CA VAL A 25 33.13 8.58 -7.52
C VAL A 25 32.00 7.73 -8.13
N SER A 26 32.09 7.41 -9.42
CA SER A 26 31.11 6.52 -10.07
C SER A 26 31.22 5.07 -9.63
N SER A 27 32.40 4.58 -9.24
CA SER A 27 32.61 3.19 -8.78
C SER A 27 32.09 2.95 -7.35
N LEU A 28 32.12 3.95 -6.48
CA LEU A 28 31.61 3.83 -5.11
C LEU A 28 30.07 3.81 -5.03
N ALA A 29 29.38 4.29 -6.06
CA ALA A 29 27.91 4.25 -6.11
C ALA A 29 27.36 2.88 -6.57
N ALA A 30 28.16 2.06 -7.24
CA ALA A 30 27.72 0.77 -7.82
C ALA A 30 27.65 -0.39 -6.80
N ASP A 31 28.29 -0.26 -5.63
CA ASP A 31 28.35 -1.31 -4.61
C ASP A 31 27.36 -1.13 -3.44
N ARG A 32 26.59 -0.05 -3.44
CA ARG A 32 25.65 0.23 -2.34
C ARG A 32 24.30 -0.43 -2.59
N PRO A 33 23.78 -1.25 -1.65
CA PRO A 33 22.44 -1.80 -1.78
C PRO A 33 21.39 -0.70 -2.00
N PRO A 34 20.37 -0.92 -2.85
CA PRO A 34 19.34 0.08 -3.11
C PRO A 34 18.50 0.37 -1.86
N ASN A 35 18.06 1.60 -1.70
CA ASN A 35 17.02 1.94 -0.76
C ASN A 35 15.66 1.51 -1.30
N PHE A 36 14.70 1.29 -0.42
CA PHE A 36 13.33 0.94 -0.78
C PHE A 36 12.32 1.87 -0.11
N ILE A 37 11.35 2.31 -0.90
CA ILE A 37 10.15 2.98 -0.40
C ILE A 37 8.95 2.27 -1.00
N VAL A 38 8.11 1.65 -0.16
CA VAL A 38 6.82 1.08 -0.57
C VAL A 38 5.73 2.03 -0.11
N ILE A 39 5.07 2.69 -1.07
CA ILE A 39 3.93 3.58 -0.82
C ILE A 39 2.66 2.78 -1.11
N LEU A 40 1.83 2.60 -0.08
CA LEU A 40 0.54 1.93 -0.15
C LEU A 40 -0.58 2.93 0.11
N ALA A 41 -1.31 3.33 -0.94
CA ALA A 41 -2.50 4.18 -0.81
C ALA A 41 -3.69 3.38 -0.25
N ASP A 42 -4.54 4.05 0.54
CA ASP A 42 -5.70 3.43 1.19
C ASP A 42 -6.97 3.68 0.35
N ASP A 43 -7.66 2.62 -0.07
CA ASP A 43 -8.90 2.67 -0.89
C ASP A 43 -8.69 3.29 -2.29
N LEU A 44 -7.65 2.88 -3.01
CA LEU A 44 -7.32 3.43 -4.32
C LEU A 44 -7.23 2.35 -5.41
N GLY A 45 -8.27 2.23 -6.22
CA GLY A 45 -8.27 1.40 -7.42
C GLY A 45 -7.45 2.00 -8.57
N ALA A 46 -6.92 1.16 -9.44
CA ALA A 46 -6.05 1.59 -10.55
C ALA A 46 -6.70 2.64 -11.47
N LYS A 47 -7.99 2.50 -11.76
CA LYS A 47 -8.74 3.36 -12.67
C LYS A 47 -8.79 4.84 -12.27
N GLU A 48 -8.46 5.18 -11.03
CA GLU A 48 -8.54 6.55 -10.52
C GLU A 48 -7.35 7.42 -10.95
N LEU A 49 -6.26 6.84 -11.46
CA LEU A 49 -5.06 7.58 -11.83
C LEU A 49 -5.05 7.99 -13.30
N GLY A 50 -4.46 9.16 -13.60
CA GLY A 50 -4.29 9.66 -14.96
C GLY A 50 -3.53 8.69 -15.86
N CYS A 51 -2.40 8.12 -15.38
CA CYS A 51 -1.63 7.13 -16.13
C CYS A 51 -2.36 5.79 -16.35
N TYR A 52 -3.47 5.55 -15.69
CA TYR A 52 -4.39 4.42 -15.96
C TYR A 52 -5.64 4.83 -16.75
N GLY A 53 -5.67 6.06 -17.28
CA GLY A 53 -6.70 6.51 -18.20
C GLY A 53 -7.88 7.26 -17.57
N HIS A 54 -7.80 7.67 -16.29
CA HIS A 54 -8.87 8.48 -15.70
C HIS A 54 -9.01 9.83 -16.43
N PRO A 55 -10.21 10.23 -16.88
CA PRO A 55 -10.36 11.38 -17.79
C PRO A 55 -10.16 12.75 -17.13
N THR A 56 -10.39 12.87 -15.83
CA THR A 56 -10.44 14.18 -15.14
C THR A 56 -9.51 14.28 -13.91
N HIS A 57 -9.15 13.18 -13.25
CA HIS A 57 -8.25 13.22 -12.14
C HIS A 57 -6.83 13.59 -12.58
N ARG A 58 -6.18 14.44 -11.83
CA ARG A 58 -4.83 14.93 -12.14
C ARG A 58 -3.82 14.37 -11.16
N THR A 59 -2.98 13.46 -11.65
CA THR A 59 -1.95 12.78 -10.86
C THR A 59 -0.56 12.92 -11.52
N PRO A 60 -0.09 14.17 -11.78
CA PRO A 60 1.09 14.40 -12.61
C PRO A 60 2.39 13.81 -12.05
N ASN A 61 2.53 13.69 -10.72
CA ASN A 61 3.71 13.10 -10.10
C ASN A 61 3.71 11.57 -10.26
N LEU A 62 2.58 10.90 -10.07
CA LEU A 62 2.40 9.48 -10.32
C LEU A 62 2.51 9.15 -11.82
N ASP A 63 1.93 10.00 -12.68
CA ASP A 63 2.04 9.86 -14.13
C ASP A 63 3.51 9.94 -14.57
N ARG A 64 4.29 10.87 -14.00
CA ARG A 64 5.73 10.97 -14.25
C ARG A 64 6.50 9.75 -13.77
N LEU A 65 6.18 9.22 -12.58
CA LEU A 65 6.77 7.98 -12.08
C LEU A 65 6.50 6.80 -13.03
N ALA A 66 5.27 6.71 -13.55
CA ALA A 66 4.88 5.69 -14.52
C ALA A 66 5.64 5.84 -15.86
N GLN A 67 5.80 7.08 -16.35
CA GLN A 67 6.52 7.38 -17.60
C GLN A 67 8.02 7.10 -17.50
N THR A 68 8.62 7.29 -16.33
CA THR A 68 10.06 7.14 -16.11
C THR A 68 10.45 5.83 -15.42
N GLY A 69 9.51 4.93 -15.24
CA GLY A 69 9.68 3.63 -14.60
C GLY A 69 8.92 2.52 -15.31
N VAL A 70 8.33 1.63 -14.53
CA VAL A 70 7.48 0.52 -15.00
C VAL A 70 6.10 0.65 -14.36
N ARG A 71 5.05 0.76 -15.16
CA ARG A 71 3.65 0.69 -14.74
C ARG A 71 3.09 -0.65 -15.20
N PHE A 72 2.58 -1.44 -14.27
CA PHE A 72 1.86 -2.67 -14.58
C PHE A 72 0.39 -2.37 -14.89
N GLU A 73 -0.14 -2.93 -15.96
CA GLU A 73 -1.55 -2.73 -16.32
C GLU A 73 -2.50 -3.46 -15.37
N THR A 74 -2.06 -4.60 -14.85
CA THR A 74 -2.87 -5.43 -13.95
C THR A 74 -2.05 -5.85 -12.73
N CYS A 75 -2.44 -5.33 -11.57
CA CYS A 75 -1.94 -5.76 -10.26
C CYS A 75 -3.14 -6.04 -9.35
N TYR A 76 -3.13 -7.18 -8.65
CA TYR A 76 -4.19 -7.51 -7.70
C TYR A 76 -3.75 -7.34 -6.25
N SER A 77 -4.70 -6.91 -5.43
CA SER A 77 -4.71 -6.94 -3.98
C SER A 77 -5.89 -7.78 -3.52
N THR A 78 -6.11 -7.92 -2.21
CA THR A 78 -7.43 -8.32 -1.73
C THR A 78 -8.42 -7.15 -1.79
N PRO A 79 -9.75 -7.38 -1.86
CA PRO A 79 -10.72 -6.30 -2.00
C PRO A 79 -10.92 -5.44 -0.73
N ILE A 80 -10.13 -5.67 0.32
CA ILE A 80 -10.21 -4.92 1.58
C ILE A 80 -8.84 -4.80 2.24
N CYS A 81 -8.61 -3.68 2.93
CA CYS A 81 -7.31 -3.25 3.43
C CYS A 81 -6.61 -4.24 4.39
N HIS A 82 -7.32 -4.89 5.31
CA HIS A 82 -6.68 -5.69 6.36
C HIS A 82 -5.95 -6.94 5.81
N PRO A 83 -6.58 -7.85 5.05
CA PRO A 83 -5.86 -8.99 4.47
C PRO A 83 -4.79 -8.55 3.46
N THR A 84 -5.00 -7.48 2.70
CA THR A 84 -3.97 -6.93 1.80
C THR A 84 -2.71 -6.54 2.56
N ARG A 85 -2.84 -5.93 3.75
CA ARG A 85 -1.69 -5.50 4.55
C ARG A 85 -0.91 -6.68 5.15
N PHE A 86 -1.59 -7.80 5.44
CA PHE A 86 -0.92 -9.06 5.76
C PHE A 86 -0.20 -9.63 4.52
N GLU A 87 -0.88 -9.69 3.40
CA GLU A 87 -0.35 -10.25 2.15
C GLU A 87 0.92 -9.54 1.68
N ILE A 88 0.89 -8.20 1.61
CA ILE A 88 2.06 -7.42 1.15
C ILE A 88 3.26 -7.56 2.11
N MET A 89 3.02 -7.65 3.42
CA MET A 89 4.08 -7.75 4.41
C MET A 89 4.70 -9.13 4.52
N THR A 90 3.94 -10.18 4.22
CA THR A 90 4.34 -11.57 4.42
C THR A 90 4.62 -12.33 3.13
N GLY A 91 4.14 -11.82 1.99
CA GLY A 91 4.18 -12.54 0.71
C GLY A 91 3.25 -13.75 0.66
N GLN A 92 2.24 -13.83 1.55
CA GLN A 92 1.38 -14.98 1.73
C GLN A 92 -0.10 -14.64 1.51
N TYR A 93 -0.82 -15.51 0.81
CA TYR A 93 -2.28 -15.44 0.73
C TYR A 93 -2.96 -15.97 2.01
N GLY A 94 -4.27 -15.74 2.11
CA GLY A 94 -5.06 -16.09 3.28
C GLY A 94 -4.98 -17.56 3.71
N HIS A 95 -4.81 -18.50 2.79
CA HIS A 95 -4.70 -19.93 3.11
C HIS A 95 -3.36 -20.30 3.81
N HIS A 96 -2.35 -19.42 3.74
CA HIS A 96 -1.10 -19.56 4.48
C HIS A 96 -0.98 -18.64 5.68
N ASN A 97 -1.52 -17.41 5.59
CA ASN A 97 -1.44 -16.45 6.69
C ASN A 97 -2.66 -16.45 7.63
N GLY A 98 -3.76 -17.14 7.26
CA GLY A 98 -4.97 -17.24 8.06
C GLY A 98 -5.94 -16.05 7.96
N ILE A 99 -5.59 -14.99 7.21
CA ILE A 99 -6.33 -13.73 7.18
C ILE A 99 -7.13 -13.60 5.90
N TYR A 100 -8.46 -13.75 6.01
CA TYR A 100 -9.37 -13.77 4.86
C TYR A 100 -10.28 -12.55 4.74
N HIS A 101 -10.44 -11.79 5.81
CA HIS A 101 -11.30 -10.61 5.84
C HIS A 101 -10.90 -9.67 6.96
N PHE A 102 -11.54 -8.51 7.00
CA PHE A 102 -11.45 -7.62 8.15
C PHE A 102 -12.19 -8.27 9.30
N SER A 103 -11.52 -8.63 10.39
CA SER A 103 -12.18 -9.21 11.55
C SER A 103 -13.20 -8.21 12.11
N GLY A 104 -14.45 -8.59 11.99
CA GLY A 104 -15.64 -7.76 12.08
C GLY A 104 -15.98 -7.18 13.45
N SER A 105 -15.03 -6.61 14.13
CA SER A 105 -15.32 -5.74 15.26
C SER A 105 -15.47 -4.31 14.79
N PRO A 106 -16.51 -3.58 15.18
CA PRO A 106 -16.51 -2.14 15.09
C PRO A 106 -15.27 -1.61 15.84
N GLY A 107 -14.26 -1.16 15.13
CA GLY A 107 -13.00 -0.69 15.72
C GLY A 107 -11.75 -1.46 15.31
N GLY A 108 -11.86 -2.43 14.40
CA GLY A 108 -10.70 -3.15 13.86
C GLY A 108 -10.32 -4.43 14.61
N PRO A 109 -9.21 -5.07 14.24
CA PRO A 109 -8.72 -6.29 14.87
C PRO A 109 -8.51 -6.10 16.37
N LYS A 110 -8.89 -7.13 17.15
CA LYS A 110 -8.67 -7.07 18.60
C LYS A 110 -7.20 -7.30 18.93
N PRO A 111 -6.64 -6.60 19.94
CA PRO A 111 -5.24 -6.75 20.33
C PRO A 111 -4.83 -8.17 20.69
N ASP A 112 -5.76 -8.96 21.16
CA ASP A 112 -5.55 -10.28 21.73
C ASP A 112 -6.11 -11.41 20.84
N ASP A 113 -6.44 -11.12 19.56
CA ASP A 113 -6.88 -12.16 18.63
C ASP A 113 -5.67 -13.00 18.18
N PRO A 114 -5.54 -14.26 18.62
CA PRO A 114 -4.36 -15.08 18.31
C PRO A 114 -4.26 -15.45 16.84
N GLN A 115 -5.34 -15.37 16.08
CA GLN A 115 -5.37 -15.72 14.66
C GLN A 115 -4.93 -14.55 13.75
N GLU A 116 -4.99 -13.33 14.25
CA GLU A 116 -4.76 -12.13 13.48
C GLU A 116 -3.49 -11.36 13.88
N GLN A 117 -2.55 -12.00 14.56
CA GLN A 117 -1.35 -11.29 15.03
C GLN A 117 -0.22 -11.35 14.01
N ILE A 118 0.02 -10.22 13.36
CA ILE A 118 1.13 -10.07 12.42
C ILE A 118 2.50 -10.43 13.03
N VAL A 119 2.66 -10.31 14.33
CA VAL A 119 3.89 -10.69 15.04
C VAL A 119 4.24 -12.18 14.90
N ASN A 120 3.26 -13.04 14.62
CA ASN A 120 3.47 -14.47 14.37
C ASN A 120 4.00 -14.75 12.96
N HIS A 121 4.12 -13.74 12.11
CA HIS A 121 4.57 -13.86 10.72
C HIS A 121 5.92 -13.17 10.51
N PHE A 122 6.70 -13.71 9.58
CA PHE A 122 7.93 -13.09 9.15
C PHE A 122 7.63 -12.05 8.06
N THR A 123 8.04 -10.81 8.29
CA THR A 123 7.68 -9.68 7.43
C THR A 123 8.84 -9.22 6.54
N PHE A 124 8.54 -8.51 5.48
CA PHE A 124 9.54 -7.87 4.63
C PHE A 124 10.45 -6.89 5.43
N ALA A 125 9.91 -6.25 6.47
CA ALA A 125 10.71 -5.33 7.29
C ALA A 125 11.74 -6.10 8.14
N GLN A 126 11.37 -7.23 8.73
CA GLN A 126 12.33 -8.11 9.41
C GLN A 126 13.40 -8.64 8.45
N MET A 127 13.00 -9.04 7.24
CA MET A 127 13.92 -9.51 6.21
C MET A 127 14.96 -8.44 5.86
N LEU A 128 14.52 -7.21 5.58
CA LEU A 128 15.39 -6.11 5.21
C LEU A 128 16.24 -5.64 6.40
N LYS A 129 15.68 -5.61 7.60
CA LYS A 129 16.43 -5.32 8.83
C LYS A 129 17.56 -6.33 9.07
N ASN A 130 17.33 -7.62 8.83
CA ASN A 130 18.34 -8.66 8.90
C ASN A 130 19.46 -8.49 7.83
N ARG A 131 19.20 -7.71 6.79
CA ARG A 131 20.18 -7.29 5.77
C ARG A 131 20.87 -5.95 6.08
N GLY A 132 20.64 -5.40 7.29
CA GLY A 132 21.27 -4.16 7.73
C GLY A 132 20.57 -2.88 7.30
N TYR A 133 19.35 -2.96 6.77
CA TYR A 133 18.56 -1.77 6.45
C TYR A 133 18.07 -1.08 7.71
N ALA A 134 18.13 0.24 7.73
CA ALA A 134 17.33 1.04 8.66
C ALA A 134 15.87 1.02 8.19
N THR A 135 14.92 0.77 9.10
CA THR A 135 13.54 0.49 8.73
C THR A 135 12.56 1.45 9.39
N ALA A 136 11.64 2.02 8.63
CA ALA A 136 10.61 2.91 9.14
C ALA A 136 9.21 2.60 8.59
N LEU A 137 8.19 2.87 9.42
CA LEU A 137 6.79 2.86 9.04
C LEU A 137 6.20 4.26 9.22
N SER A 138 5.41 4.70 8.26
CA SER A 138 4.63 5.93 8.36
C SER A 138 3.17 5.70 7.95
N GLY A 139 2.21 6.23 8.70
CA GLY A 139 0.78 6.24 8.36
C GLY A 139 -0.05 5.15 9.02
N LYS A 140 -0.82 4.41 8.22
CA LYS A 140 -1.79 3.43 8.69
C LYS A 140 -1.15 2.09 9.01
N TRP A 141 -1.28 1.60 10.25
CA TRP A 141 -0.89 0.24 10.63
C TRP A 141 -1.99 -0.78 10.37
N GLN A 142 -3.11 -0.63 11.06
CA GLN A 142 -4.33 -1.46 10.94
C GLN A 142 -4.09 -3.00 11.07
N LEU A 143 -3.05 -3.39 11.74
CA LEU A 143 -2.76 -4.78 12.07
C LEU A 143 -2.92 -4.97 13.58
N THR A 144 -3.02 -6.22 14.01
CA THR A 144 -3.25 -6.54 15.43
C THR A 144 -2.05 -6.21 16.31
N GLY A 145 -2.31 -6.16 17.61
CA GLY A 145 -1.33 -6.00 18.66
C GLY A 145 -1.26 -4.61 19.27
N ARG A 146 -0.54 -4.52 20.38
CA ARG A 146 -0.37 -3.28 21.14
C ARG A 146 0.97 -2.63 20.88
N VAL A 147 0.96 -1.30 20.78
CA VAL A 147 2.16 -0.49 20.87
C VAL A 147 2.68 -0.49 22.32
N PRO A 148 3.99 -0.21 22.55
CA PRO A 148 4.99 0.22 21.55
C PRO A 148 5.77 -0.92 20.91
N THR A 149 5.59 -2.16 21.33
CA THR A 149 6.50 -3.25 20.95
C THR A 149 6.18 -3.85 19.59
N LEU A 150 4.91 -4.11 19.28
CA LEU A 150 4.48 -4.87 18.12
C LEU A 150 5.10 -4.43 16.78
N ILE A 151 5.08 -3.13 16.47
CA ILE A 151 5.60 -2.62 15.20
C ILE A 151 7.11 -2.88 15.09
N ARG A 152 7.83 -2.74 16.22
CA ARG A 152 9.26 -3.05 16.29
C ARG A 152 9.53 -4.54 16.16
N GLU A 153 8.69 -5.38 16.74
CA GLU A 153 8.74 -6.84 16.60
C GLU A 153 8.55 -7.28 15.15
N CYS A 154 7.71 -6.53 14.37
CA CYS A 154 7.53 -6.73 12.94
C CYS A 154 8.68 -6.19 12.07
N GLY A 155 9.78 -5.70 12.69
CA GLY A 155 11.01 -5.34 12.00
C GLY A 155 11.23 -3.85 11.73
N PHE A 156 10.36 -2.96 12.19
CA PHE A 156 10.56 -1.51 12.04
C PHE A 156 11.34 -0.92 13.22
N ASP A 157 12.41 -0.18 12.94
CA ASP A 157 13.22 0.50 13.97
C ASP A 157 12.47 1.67 14.59
N GLU A 158 11.75 2.42 13.76
CA GLU A 158 10.96 3.56 14.20
C GLU A 158 9.69 3.74 13.36
N TYR A 159 8.73 4.48 13.91
CA TYR A 159 7.46 4.71 13.23
C TYR A 159 6.73 5.97 13.66
N LEU A 160 5.93 6.52 12.75
CA LEU A 160 4.85 7.47 12.99
C LEU A 160 3.56 6.91 12.42
N MET A 161 2.60 6.59 13.28
CA MET A 161 1.35 5.96 12.85
C MET A 161 0.12 6.69 13.33
N TRP A 162 -0.97 6.50 12.59
CA TRP A 162 -2.30 6.83 13.06
C TRP A 162 -2.67 5.98 14.29
N ALA A 163 -3.12 6.62 15.37
CA ALA A 163 -3.49 5.95 16.61
C ALA A 163 -4.88 5.32 16.52
N TYR A 164 -4.95 4.02 16.80
CA TYR A 164 -6.21 3.30 17.06
C TYR A 164 -6.42 3.17 18.55
N LYS A 165 -7.66 3.02 18.98
CA LYS A 165 -7.98 2.84 20.40
C LYS A 165 -7.15 1.74 21.07
N HIS A 166 -6.94 0.62 20.36
CA HIS A 166 -6.18 -0.51 20.88
C HIS A 166 -4.64 -0.34 20.77
N ASN A 167 -4.18 0.68 20.04
CA ASN A 167 -2.75 0.98 19.90
C ASN A 167 -2.29 2.13 20.82
N LEU A 168 -3.20 2.75 21.58
CA LEU A 168 -2.83 3.84 22.47
C LEU A 168 -1.95 3.33 23.61
N PRO A 169 -0.98 4.13 24.08
CA PRO A 169 -0.27 3.86 25.30
C PRO A 169 -1.22 3.73 26.49
N GLU A 170 -0.81 2.97 27.50
CA GLU A 170 -1.58 2.82 28.73
C GLU A 170 -1.84 4.18 29.38
N GLY A 171 -3.10 4.42 29.80
CA GLY A 171 -3.53 5.67 30.41
C GLY A 171 -3.85 6.81 29.44
N VAL A 172 -3.65 6.63 28.14
CA VAL A 172 -4.05 7.61 27.11
C VAL A 172 -5.42 7.24 26.58
N GLU A 173 -6.36 8.16 26.70
CA GLU A 173 -7.67 8.02 26.07
C GLU A 173 -7.62 8.43 24.60
N HIS A 174 -8.48 7.80 23.79
CA HIS A 174 -8.62 8.15 22.37
C HIS A 174 -9.45 9.44 22.23
N ASP A 175 -8.77 10.55 22.06
CA ASP A 175 -9.41 11.87 21.92
C ASP A 175 -10.09 12.09 20.56
N GLY A 176 -9.68 11.37 19.56
CA GLY A 176 -10.27 11.48 18.23
C GLY A 176 -11.11 10.25 17.91
N GLY A 177 -12.42 10.38 17.95
CA GLY A 177 -13.28 9.44 17.23
C GLY A 177 -12.97 9.56 15.73
N TRP A 178 -13.41 8.59 14.95
CA TRP A 178 -13.36 8.63 13.50
C TRP A 178 -13.93 9.93 12.93
N GLU A 179 -14.85 10.55 13.63
CA GLU A 179 -15.78 11.54 13.16
C GLU A 179 -16.03 12.67 14.19
N SER A 180 -15.17 12.84 15.19
CA SER A 180 -15.39 13.91 16.18
C SER A 180 -15.15 15.27 15.54
N PRO A 181 -16.10 16.22 15.58
CA PRO A 181 -15.88 17.58 15.16
C PRO A 181 -14.67 18.18 15.89
N GLY A 182 -13.77 18.80 15.17
CA GLY A 182 -12.59 19.46 15.72
C GLY A 182 -11.35 18.60 15.90
N LYS A 183 -11.47 17.26 15.88
CA LYS A 183 -10.33 16.35 15.93
C LYS A 183 -10.65 15.07 15.18
N THR A 184 -9.79 14.69 14.22
CA THR A 184 -9.96 13.45 13.46
C THR A 184 -8.94 12.41 13.91
N SER A 185 -9.14 11.18 13.47
CA SER A 185 -8.13 10.15 13.74
C SER A 185 -6.84 10.35 12.96
N ARG A 186 -6.91 10.88 11.72
CA ARG A 186 -5.80 10.83 10.76
C ARG A 186 -5.66 12.00 9.79
N TYR A 187 -6.66 12.87 9.72
CA TYR A 187 -6.66 14.02 8.82
C TYR A 187 -6.37 15.31 9.60
N TRP A 188 -7.32 16.23 9.74
CA TRP A 188 -7.17 17.45 10.52
C TRP A 188 -7.11 17.15 12.01
N HIS A 189 -6.19 17.81 12.72
CA HIS A 189 -5.93 17.59 14.15
C HIS A 189 -5.84 16.09 14.48
N PRO A 190 -4.86 15.38 13.88
CA PRO A 190 -4.83 13.93 13.90
C PRO A 190 -4.40 13.36 15.25
N SER A 191 -4.83 12.14 15.55
CA SER A 191 -4.39 11.36 16.71
C SER A 191 -3.26 10.43 16.29
N LEU A 192 -2.03 10.73 16.67
CA LEU A 192 -0.82 10.05 16.18
C LEU A 192 0.02 9.44 17.31
N LEU A 193 0.76 8.37 16.96
CA LEU A 193 1.78 7.75 17.80
C LEU A 193 3.13 7.75 17.09
N LYS A 194 4.16 8.28 17.76
CA LYS A 194 5.56 8.20 17.32
C LYS A 194 6.33 7.30 18.27
N ASN A 195 6.77 6.15 17.80
CA ASN A 195 7.56 5.19 18.60
C ASN A 195 6.90 4.81 19.95
N GLY A 196 5.57 4.72 19.99
CA GLY A 196 4.80 4.40 21.19
C GLY A 196 4.40 5.59 22.05
N GLN A 197 4.84 6.78 21.69
CA GLN A 197 4.46 8.02 22.38
C GLN A 197 3.39 8.77 21.63
N TYR A 198 2.38 9.25 22.34
CA TYR A 198 1.33 10.08 21.76
C TYR A 198 1.91 11.42 21.34
N VAL A 199 1.54 11.87 20.13
CA VAL A 199 1.98 13.14 19.56
C VAL A 199 0.91 14.18 19.82
N ASP A 200 1.30 15.28 20.50
CA ASP A 200 0.43 16.44 20.64
C ASP A 200 0.30 17.16 19.29
N THR A 201 -0.94 17.33 18.83
CA THR A 201 -1.28 17.95 17.54
C THR A 201 -2.26 19.08 17.76
N GLY A 202 -2.27 20.05 16.84
CA GLY A 202 -3.18 21.17 16.85
C GLY A 202 -4.26 21.14 15.75
N PRO A 203 -5.26 22.03 15.81
CA PRO A 203 -6.36 22.07 14.83
C PRO A 203 -5.94 22.28 13.38
N ASN A 204 -4.76 22.85 13.14
CA ASN A 204 -4.22 23.10 11.81
C ASN A 204 -3.25 22.03 11.32
N ASP A 205 -2.90 21.07 12.17
CA ASP A 205 -2.06 19.94 11.75
C ASP A 205 -2.86 19.00 10.85
N TYR A 206 -2.23 18.60 9.76
CA TYR A 206 -2.82 17.68 8.79
C TYR A 206 -2.01 16.39 8.74
N GLY A 207 -2.63 15.28 9.15
CA GLY A 207 -1.94 14.00 9.32
C GLY A 207 -1.15 13.53 8.08
N PRO A 208 -1.71 13.59 6.85
CA PRO A 208 -0.96 13.20 5.66
C PRO A 208 0.32 14.01 5.42
N ASP A 209 0.33 15.31 5.76
CA ASP A 209 1.56 16.12 5.71
C ASP A 209 2.56 15.62 6.76
N MET A 210 2.12 15.41 8.00
CA MET A 210 2.98 14.94 9.09
C MET A 210 3.59 13.57 8.79
N PHE A 211 2.82 12.66 8.18
CA PHE A 211 3.34 11.35 7.74
C PHE A 211 4.39 11.49 6.64
N THR A 212 4.17 12.39 5.69
CA THR A 212 5.12 12.66 4.60
C THR A 212 6.39 13.34 5.11
N ASP A 213 6.25 14.31 6.02
CA ASP A 213 7.39 14.98 6.67
C ASP A 213 8.26 13.99 7.45
N TYR A 214 7.63 13.04 8.14
CA TYR A 214 8.32 11.97 8.83
C TYR A 214 9.13 11.06 7.87
N VAL A 215 8.55 10.70 6.72
CA VAL A 215 9.25 9.94 5.67
C VAL A 215 10.47 10.70 5.17
N ILE A 216 10.32 11.99 4.88
CA ILE A 216 11.41 12.84 4.39
C ILE A 216 12.50 13.04 5.46
N ASP A 217 12.12 13.26 6.71
CA ASP A 217 13.05 13.36 7.83
C ASP A 217 13.86 12.05 8.01
N PHE A 218 13.18 10.91 7.94
CA PHE A 218 13.86 9.61 8.01
C PHE A 218 14.89 9.43 6.90
N MET A 219 14.55 9.76 5.65
CA MET A 219 15.49 9.71 4.52
C MET A 219 16.74 10.58 4.78
N ARG A 220 16.55 11.78 5.30
CA ARG A 220 17.68 12.70 5.63
C ARG A 220 18.61 12.12 6.69
N ARG A 221 18.06 11.47 7.70
CA ARG A 221 18.84 10.88 8.81
C ARG A 221 19.57 9.58 8.43
N GLN A 222 19.10 8.90 7.38
CA GLN A 222 19.66 7.60 6.94
C GLN A 222 20.48 7.69 5.66
N SER A 223 21.08 8.85 5.34
CA SER A 223 21.84 9.06 4.12
C SER A 223 23.04 8.14 3.94
N GLU A 224 23.60 7.60 5.02
CA GLU A 224 24.78 6.73 4.99
C GLU A 224 24.49 5.23 4.94
N LYS A 225 23.27 4.80 5.36
CA LYS A 225 22.86 3.39 5.38
C LYS A 225 21.75 3.13 4.38
N PRO A 226 21.66 1.91 3.83
CA PRO A 226 20.47 1.56 3.08
C PRO A 226 19.24 1.61 4.00
N PHE A 227 18.13 2.10 3.47
CA PHE A 227 16.89 2.19 4.24
C PHE A 227 15.71 1.56 3.53
N PHE A 228 14.75 1.17 4.32
CA PHE A 228 13.43 0.72 3.91
C PHE A 228 12.35 1.54 4.61
N ILE A 229 11.45 2.10 3.82
CA ILE A 229 10.28 2.82 4.31
C ILE A 229 9.01 2.14 3.79
N TYR A 230 8.13 1.74 4.70
CA TYR A 230 6.76 1.39 4.38
C TYR A 230 5.86 2.59 4.68
N TYR A 231 5.54 3.36 3.63
CA TYR A 231 4.64 4.50 3.74
C TYR A 231 3.22 4.05 3.40
N SER A 232 2.50 3.66 4.42
CA SER A 232 1.11 3.25 4.36
C SER A 232 0.22 4.48 4.48
N MET A 233 -0.06 5.14 3.36
CA MET A 233 -0.84 6.38 3.32
C MET A 233 -2.25 6.17 3.89
N VAL A 234 -2.86 7.23 4.40
CA VAL A 234 -4.25 7.21 4.89
C VAL A 234 -5.25 7.66 3.84
N GLN A 235 -4.76 8.28 2.77
CA GLN A 235 -5.56 8.71 1.61
C GLN A 235 -5.60 7.56 0.59
N THR A 236 -6.71 7.36 -0.09
CA THR A 236 -7.92 8.18 -0.19
C THR A 236 -9.09 7.65 0.67
N HIS A 237 -8.82 6.95 1.75
CA HIS A 237 -9.87 6.39 2.60
C HIS A 237 -10.73 7.51 3.23
N GLY A 238 -12.05 7.33 3.21
CA GLY A 238 -12.97 8.28 3.88
C GLY A 238 -12.73 8.40 5.40
N PRO A 239 -13.21 9.46 6.03
CA PRO A 239 -14.07 10.51 5.47
C PRO A 239 -13.35 11.41 4.47
N GLN A 240 -14.08 11.86 3.45
CA GLN A 240 -13.55 12.71 2.38
C GLN A 240 -13.61 14.18 2.83
N TYR A 241 -12.60 14.61 3.56
CA TYR A 241 -12.46 15.99 4.01
C TYR A 241 -11.73 16.84 2.98
N LYS A 242 -11.89 18.17 3.06
CA LYS A 242 -11.04 19.09 2.31
C LYS A 242 -9.59 18.98 2.77
N THR A 243 -8.67 19.18 1.84
CA THR A 243 -7.23 19.15 2.07
C THR A 243 -6.68 20.57 2.36
N PRO A 244 -5.45 20.72 2.83
CA PRO A 244 -4.81 22.04 2.95
C PRO A 244 -4.74 22.82 1.64
N ALA A 245 -4.69 22.14 0.48
CA ALA A 245 -4.68 22.80 -0.82
C ALA A 245 -6.01 23.50 -1.14
N ASP A 246 -7.10 23.09 -0.51
CA ASP A 246 -8.42 23.68 -0.68
C ASP A 246 -8.62 24.97 0.16
N ASN A 247 -7.66 25.29 1.04
CA ASN A 247 -7.72 26.39 1.98
C ASN A 247 -9.06 26.49 2.73
N PRO A 248 -9.49 25.40 3.42
CA PRO A 248 -10.82 25.31 4.02
C PRO A 248 -10.97 26.23 5.26
N SER A 249 -12.18 26.73 5.47
CA SER A 249 -12.56 27.30 6.77
C SER A 249 -12.60 26.20 7.85
N GLU A 250 -12.64 26.57 9.13
CA GLU A 250 -12.69 25.60 10.24
C GLU A 250 -13.88 24.65 10.14
N GLU A 251 -15.04 25.13 9.69
CA GLU A 251 -16.23 24.30 9.48
C GLU A 251 -16.05 23.34 8.30
N GLU A 252 -15.43 23.79 7.21
CA GLU A 252 -15.26 23.01 5.99
C GLU A 252 -14.23 21.88 6.15
N LYS A 253 -13.24 22.02 7.06
CA LYS A 253 -12.24 20.98 7.34
C LYS A 253 -12.87 19.61 7.65
N PHE A 254 -14.03 19.61 8.31
CA PHE A 254 -14.69 18.39 8.80
C PHE A 254 -15.94 18.02 7.99
N ALA A 255 -16.21 18.71 6.89
CA ALA A 255 -17.31 18.38 6.01
C ALA A 255 -16.96 17.19 5.12
N ASN A 256 -17.45 15.99 5.51
CA ASN A 256 -17.28 14.77 4.72
C ASN A 256 -18.18 14.77 3.48
N ARG A 257 -17.60 14.94 2.30
CA ARG A 257 -18.33 15.03 1.03
C ARG A 257 -17.64 14.17 -0.04
N LYS A 258 -18.40 13.38 -0.78
CA LYS A 258 -17.87 12.54 -1.87
C LYS A 258 -17.11 13.35 -2.92
N GLU A 259 -17.53 14.57 -3.19
CA GLU A 259 -16.92 15.50 -4.14
C GLU A 259 -15.46 15.83 -3.79
N ASN A 260 -15.08 15.67 -2.52
CA ASN A 260 -13.70 15.90 -2.08
C ASN A 260 -12.76 14.73 -2.42
N PHE A 261 -13.24 13.62 -2.99
CA PHE A 261 -12.38 12.48 -3.34
C PHE A 261 -11.27 12.89 -4.30
N GLN A 262 -11.62 13.60 -5.38
CA GLN A 262 -10.63 14.08 -6.35
C GLN A 262 -9.56 14.94 -5.67
N ASN A 263 -9.95 15.88 -4.81
CA ASN A 263 -9.01 16.74 -4.10
C ASN A 263 -8.08 15.94 -3.19
N ASN A 264 -8.60 14.92 -2.50
CA ASN A 264 -7.78 14.01 -1.68
C ASN A 264 -6.80 13.19 -2.52
N LEU A 265 -7.19 12.72 -3.71
CA LEU A 265 -6.34 12.01 -4.64
C LEU A 265 -5.24 12.92 -5.22
N GLU A 266 -5.59 14.12 -5.65
CA GLU A 266 -4.64 15.11 -6.17
C GLU A 266 -3.66 15.58 -5.06
N TYR A 267 -4.13 15.63 -3.81
CA TYR A 267 -3.27 15.92 -2.67
C TYR A 267 -2.31 14.76 -2.36
N LEU A 268 -2.78 13.51 -2.42
CA LEU A 268 -1.93 12.33 -2.34
C LEU A 268 -0.81 12.39 -3.39
N ASP A 269 -1.14 12.69 -4.64
CA ASP A 269 -0.17 12.85 -5.72
C ASP A 269 0.88 13.94 -5.41
N LYS A 270 0.45 15.07 -4.86
CA LYS A 270 1.34 16.13 -4.38
C LYS A 270 2.30 15.62 -3.30
N LEU A 271 1.83 14.80 -2.36
CA LEU A 271 2.67 14.23 -1.31
C LEU A 271 3.71 13.24 -1.86
N VAL A 272 3.33 12.42 -2.84
CA VAL A 272 4.29 11.59 -3.59
C VAL A 272 5.32 12.45 -4.31
N GLY A 273 4.91 13.57 -4.89
CA GLY A 273 5.80 14.56 -5.49
C GLY A 273 6.82 15.14 -4.49
N ARG A 274 6.40 15.41 -3.24
CA ARG A 274 7.31 15.87 -2.18
C ARG A 274 8.39 14.83 -1.84
N ILE A 275 8.01 13.55 -1.78
CA ILE A 275 8.97 12.45 -1.53
C ILE A 275 9.98 12.35 -2.66
N THR A 276 9.53 12.39 -3.92
CA THR A 276 10.45 12.30 -5.07
C THR A 276 11.38 13.51 -5.15
N ALA A 277 10.89 14.72 -4.88
CA ALA A 277 11.72 15.92 -4.82
C ALA A 277 12.78 15.81 -3.70
N ALA A 278 12.40 15.32 -2.53
CA ALA A 278 13.36 15.10 -1.44
C ALA A 278 14.42 14.04 -1.80
N LEU A 279 14.06 12.98 -2.53
CA LEU A 279 15.04 12.01 -3.04
C LEU A 279 16.03 12.65 -4.03
N ASP A 280 15.56 13.56 -4.88
CA ASP A 280 16.41 14.31 -5.82
C ASP A 280 17.36 15.27 -5.07
N GLU A 281 16.84 16.05 -4.11
CA GLU A 281 17.61 16.97 -3.26
C GLU A 281 18.71 16.26 -2.44
N LEU A 282 18.41 15.05 -1.95
CA LEU A 282 19.36 14.25 -1.17
C LEU A 282 20.33 13.43 -2.04
N GLY A 283 20.19 13.46 -3.36
CA GLY A 283 21.00 12.64 -4.26
C GLY A 283 20.72 11.13 -4.17
N LEU A 284 19.58 10.74 -3.63
CA LEU A 284 19.19 9.34 -3.38
C LEU A 284 18.37 8.73 -4.51
N ARG A 285 17.86 9.55 -5.42
CA ARG A 285 16.88 9.16 -6.45
C ARG A 285 17.35 8.01 -7.34
N GLN A 286 18.65 8.00 -7.68
CA GLN A 286 19.23 7.01 -8.60
C GLN A 286 19.38 5.62 -7.97
N ASN A 287 19.41 5.52 -6.65
CA ASN A 287 19.58 4.27 -5.89
C ASN A 287 18.42 3.98 -4.92
N THR A 288 17.24 4.55 -5.18
CA THR A 288 16.02 4.27 -4.38
C THR A 288 14.94 3.68 -5.28
N VAL A 289 14.55 2.43 -4.99
CA VAL A 289 13.43 1.77 -5.66
C VAL A 289 12.15 2.16 -4.95
N LEU A 290 11.31 2.93 -5.65
CA LEU A 290 10.02 3.37 -5.17
C LEU A 290 8.92 2.51 -5.79
N PHE A 291 8.12 1.86 -4.95
CA PHE A 291 6.88 1.18 -5.30
C PHE A 291 5.71 2.06 -4.91
N PHE A 292 4.76 2.24 -5.81
CA PHE A 292 3.47 2.87 -5.51
C PHE A 292 2.34 1.91 -5.88
N THR A 293 1.44 1.65 -4.92
CA THR A 293 0.27 0.78 -5.13
C THR A 293 -0.91 1.21 -4.25
N GLY A 294 -2.08 0.60 -4.44
CA GLY A 294 -3.25 0.71 -3.57
C GLY A 294 -3.46 -0.57 -2.75
N ASP A 295 -4.20 -0.49 -1.66
CA ASP A 295 -4.48 -1.66 -0.83
C ASP A 295 -5.78 -2.40 -1.24
N ASN A 296 -6.70 -1.75 -1.92
CA ASN A 296 -7.93 -2.33 -2.49
C ASN A 296 -8.60 -1.33 -3.44
N GLY A 297 -9.62 -1.77 -4.15
CA GLY A 297 -10.44 -0.90 -4.98
C GLY A 297 -11.01 0.29 -4.23
N THR A 298 -11.39 1.32 -4.98
CA THR A 298 -11.84 2.63 -4.45
C THR A 298 -13.02 2.50 -3.50
N GLY A 299 -13.00 3.27 -2.41
CA GLY A 299 -14.06 3.34 -1.42
C GLY A 299 -15.40 3.75 -2.05
N GLY A 300 -16.42 2.88 -1.90
CA GLY A 300 -17.73 3.07 -2.51
C GLY A 300 -17.82 2.61 -3.98
N ASP A 301 -16.69 2.23 -4.61
CA ASP A 301 -16.62 1.74 -5.97
C ASP A 301 -15.50 0.69 -6.14
N GLY A 302 -15.78 -0.54 -5.73
CA GLY A 302 -14.86 -1.67 -5.76
C GLY A 302 -14.51 -2.24 -4.40
N LYS A 303 -14.18 -1.41 -3.41
CA LYS A 303 -13.84 -1.87 -2.05
C LYS A 303 -14.87 -2.85 -1.49
N GLY A 304 -14.39 -3.99 -0.98
CA GLY A 304 -15.24 -5.04 -0.42
C GLY A 304 -15.99 -5.88 -1.43
N GLN A 305 -15.75 -5.68 -2.72
CA GLN A 305 -16.30 -6.49 -3.81
C GLN A 305 -15.24 -7.47 -4.30
N THR A 306 -15.56 -8.76 -4.27
CA THR A 306 -14.68 -9.80 -4.79
C THR A 306 -14.85 -9.91 -6.31
N THR A 307 -14.42 -8.89 -6.99
CA THR A 307 -14.41 -8.69 -8.45
C THR A 307 -13.10 -8.03 -8.85
N GLU A 308 -12.80 -7.98 -10.13
CA GLU A 308 -11.61 -7.24 -10.59
C GLU A 308 -11.64 -5.77 -10.15
N LEU A 309 -12.82 -5.15 -10.08
CA LEU A 309 -12.96 -3.76 -9.63
C LEU A 309 -12.50 -3.56 -8.17
N GLY A 310 -12.71 -4.58 -7.33
CA GLY A 310 -12.25 -4.54 -5.94
C GLY A 310 -10.80 -4.96 -5.75
N ALA A 311 -10.27 -5.79 -6.64
CA ALA A 311 -8.94 -6.36 -6.55
C ALA A 311 -7.86 -5.55 -7.30
N ARG A 312 -8.22 -4.91 -8.43
CA ARG A 312 -7.26 -4.26 -9.30
C ARG A 312 -6.82 -2.89 -8.77
N VAL A 313 -5.55 -2.82 -8.39
CA VAL A 313 -4.89 -1.62 -7.84
C VAL A 313 -3.77 -1.15 -8.77
N PRO A 314 -3.34 0.13 -8.68
CA PRO A 314 -2.17 0.58 -9.43
C PRO A 314 -0.91 -0.15 -8.95
N MET A 315 0.07 -0.34 -9.84
CA MET A 315 1.43 -0.76 -9.50
C MET A 315 2.41 -0.01 -10.39
N ILE A 316 3.18 0.87 -9.78
CA ILE A 316 4.21 1.67 -10.43
C ILE A 316 5.52 1.44 -9.68
N VAL A 317 6.60 1.08 -10.40
CA VAL A 317 7.92 0.90 -9.82
C VAL A 317 8.90 1.81 -10.53
N ASN A 318 9.66 2.59 -9.78
CA ASN A 318 10.56 3.57 -10.34
C ASN A 318 11.89 3.65 -9.56
N CYS A 319 13.01 3.59 -10.31
CA CYS A 319 14.36 3.84 -9.84
C CYS A 319 15.24 4.17 -11.07
N PRO A 320 15.45 5.44 -11.41
CA PRO A 320 16.12 5.81 -12.68
C PRO A 320 17.51 5.22 -12.88
N GLY A 321 18.25 4.96 -11.80
CA GLY A 321 19.58 4.35 -11.89
C GLY A 321 19.60 2.84 -12.10
N MET A 322 18.47 2.15 -11.89
CA MET A 322 18.39 0.68 -11.96
C MET A 322 17.33 0.17 -12.95
N ILE A 323 16.21 0.88 -13.06
CA ILE A 323 15.02 0.45 -13.79
C ILE A 323 14.83 1.34 -15.01
N LYS A 324 14.93 0.76 -16.21
CA LYS A 324 14.66 1.49 -17.43
C LYS A 324 13.15 1.68 -17.63
N ALA A 325 12.76 2.89 -17.99
CA ALA A 325 11.40 3.18 -18.42
C ALA A 325 10.99 2.28 -19.60
N ARG A 326 9.75 1.84 -19.62
CA ARG A 326 9.18 1.02 -20.68
C ARG A 326 7.72 1.33 -20.90
N GLU A 327 7.20 0.85 -22.02
CA GLU A 327 5.74 0.78 -22.25
C GLU A 327 5.05 0.05 -21.09
N PRO A 328 3.76 0.32 -20.85
CA PRO A 328 2.99 -0.34 -19.80
C PRO A 328 3.19 -1.85 -19.79
N CYS A 329 3.58 -2.38 -18.64
CA CYS A 329 3.87 -3.79 -18.48
C CYS A 329 2.57 -4.61 -18.43
N ARG A 330 2.47 -5.60 -19.29
CA ARG A 330 1.29 -6.46 -19.43
C ARG A 330 1.35 -7.73 -18.58
N GLU A 331 2.49 -7.96 -17.91
CA GLU A 331 2.65 -9.10 -17.01
C GLU A 331 1.75 -8.96 -15.78
N LEU A 332 1.21 -10.08 -15.35
CA LEU A 332 0.37 -10.12 -14.16
C LEU A 332 1.23 -10.10 -12.91
N VAL A 333 0.85 -9.27 -11.95
CA VAL A 333 1.46 -9.20 -10.61
C VAL A 333 0.37 -9.07 -9.55
N ASP A 334 0.66 -9.47 -8.33
CA ASP A 334 -0.16 -9.16 -7.18
C ASP A 334 0.69 -8.70 -5.97
N LEU A 335 0.05 -8.25 -4.90
CA LEU A 335 0.80 -7.64 -3.80
C LEU A 335 1.63 -8.64 -3.00
N SER A 336 1.36 -9.95 -3.09
CA SER A 336 2.23 -10.97 -2.50
C SER A 336 3.62 -10.98 -3.13
N ASP A 337 3.76 -10.49 -4.37
CA ASP A 337 5.00 -10.45 -5.14
C ASP A 337 6.01 -9.40 -4.61
N ILE A 338 5.54 -8.41 -3.85
CA ILE A 338 6.41 -7.34 -3.33
C ILE A 338 7.46 -7.91 -2.37
N PHE A 339 7.07 -8.83 -1.47
CA PHE A 339 8.00 -9.44 -0.51
C PHE A 339 9.19 -10.14 -1.22
N PRO A 340 8.98 -11.12 -2.12
CA PRO A 340 10.10 -11.76 -2.82
C PRO A 340 10.84 -10.82 -3.78
N THR A 341 10.19 -9.80 -4.33
CA THR A 341 10.85 -8.80 -5.18
C THR A 341 11.83 -7.94 -4.38
N LEU A 342 11.43 -7.50 -3.18
CA LEU A 342 12.34 -6.79 -2.26
C LEU A 342 13.50 -7.70 -1.83
N ALA A 343 13.25 -8.99 -1.58
CA ALA A 343 14.28 -9.96 -1.25
C ALA A 343 15.34 -10.06 -2.34
N ASP A 344 14.92 -10.26 -3.59
CA ASP A 344 15.83 -10.35 -4.74
C ASP A 344 16.64 -9.06 -4.94
N LEU A 345 15.98 -7.90 -4.90
CA LEU A 345 16.65 -6.61 -5.08
C LEU A 345 17.64 -6.29 -3.95
N ALA A 346 17.37 -6.78 -2.73
CA ALA A 346 18.26 -6.63 -1.57
C ALA A 346 19.31 -7.74 -1.47
N GLY A 347 19.27 -8.75 -2.32
CA GLY A 347 20.09 -9.95 -2.17
C GLY A 347 19.82 -10.71 -0.86
N ALA A 348 18.59 -10.68 -0.37
CA ALA A 348 18.15 -11.38 0.84
C ALA A 348 17.61 -12.77 0.51
N PRO A 349 17.90 -13.80 1.31
CA PRO A 349 17.26 -15.09 1.14
C PRO A 349 15.78 -15.03 1.55
N LEU A 350 14.93 -15.77 0.86
CA LEU A 350 13.57 -16.02 1.31
C LEU A 350 13.58 -16.98 2.51
N PRO A 351 12.60 -16.89 3.42
CA PRO A 351 12.48 -17.84 4.52
C PRO A 351 12.22 -19.26 3.98
N ALA A 352 12.99 -20.25 4.47
CA ALA A 352 12.84 -21.62 4.05
C ALA A 352 11.79 -22.43 4.85
N ASP A 353 11.37 -21.88 6.00
CA ASP A 353 10.50 -22.52 6.98
C ASP A 353 9.00 -22.24 6.76
N ARG A 354 8.67 -21.44 5.76
CA ARG A 354 7.28 -21.04 5.46
C ARG A 354 7.06 -20.81 3.98
N PRO A 355 5.83 -21.07 3.48
CA PRO A 355 5.51 -20.80 2.09
C PRO A 355 5.50 -19.31 1.80
N ILE A 356 5.94 -18.93 0.60
CA ILE A 356 5.76 -17.60 0.01
C ILE A 356 4.95 -17.81 -1.27
N ASP A 357 3.77 -17.20 -1.36
CA ASP A 357 2.89 -17.32 -2.52
C ASP A 357 3.31 -16.38 -3.64
N GLY A 358 3.95 -15.26 -3.26
CA GLY A 358 4.46 -14.27 -4.20
C GLY A 358 5.60 -14.78 -5.06
N ARG A 359 5.75 -14.18 -6.24
CA ARG A 359 6.84 -14.40 -7.18
C ARG A 359 7.59 -13.11 -7.43
N SER A 360 8.91 -13.16 -7.37
CA SER A 360 9.72 -11.98 -7.65
C SER A 360 9.60 -11.55 -9.10
N PHE A 361 9.30 -10.27 -9.32
CA PHE A 361 9.40 -9.63 -10.63
C PHE A 361 10.64 -8.72 -10.75
N ALA A 362 11.60 -8.84 -9.83
CA ALA A 362 12.87 -8.10 -9.91
C ALA A 362 13.64 -8.35 -11.23
N PRO A 363 13.72 -9.59 -11.77
CA PRO A 363 14.36 -9.81 -13.06
C PRO A 363 13.70 -8.98 -14.17
N LEU A 364 12.37 -8.89 -14.19
CA LEU A 364 11.63 -8.06 -15.16
C LEU A 364 12.01 -6.58 -15.03
N LEU A 365 12.06 -6.04 -13.81
CA LEU A 365 12.46 -4.65 -13.56
C LEU A 365 13.87 -4.35 -14.04
N LEU A 366 14.78 -5.31 -13.87
CA LEU A 366 16.19 -5.20 -14.25
C LEU A 366 16.48 -5.56 -15.71
N GLY A 367 15.45 -5.87 -16.51
CA GLY A 367 15.60 -6.26 -17.92
C GLY A 367 16.31 -7.60 -18.11
N LYS A 368 16.23 -8.50 -17.13
CA LYS A 368 16.77 -9.86 -17.15
C LYS A 368 15.68 -10.84 -17.60
N PRO A 369 16.06 -12.08 -18.01
CA PRO A 369 15.10 -13.14 -18.27
C PRO A 369 14.13 -13.32 -17.11
N TYR A 370 12.85 -13.36 -17.41
CA TYR A 370 11.75 -13.43 -16.45
C TYR A 370 10.74 -14.48 -16.90
N GLU A 371 10.26 -15.29 -15.97
CA GLU A 371 9.19 -16.25 -16.20
C GLU A 371 7.87 -15.60 -15.75
N PRO A 372 6.93 -15.30 -16.68
CA PRO A 372 5.67 -14.68 -16.36
C PRO A 372 4.82 -15.47 -15.37
N ARG A 373 4.09 -14.80 -14.53
CA ARG A 373 3.06 -15.41 -13.70
C ARG A 373 1.91 -15.90 -14.57
N PRO A 374 1.50 -17.18 -14.48
CA PRO A 374 0.39 -17.68 -15.28
C PRO A 374 -0.97 -17.16 -14.82
N TRP A 375 -1.09 -16.79 -13.56
CA TRP A 375 -2.32 -16.27 -12.96
C TRP A 375 -2.03 -15.38 -11.75
N ILE A 376 -3.01 -14.53 -11.39
CA ILE A 376 -3.08 -13.76 -10.14
C ILE A 376 -4.38 -14.08 -9.42
N TYR A 377 -4.39 -13.83 -8.09
CA TYR A 377 -5.45 -14.27 -7.21
C TYR A 377 -5.84 -13.18 -6.21
N SER A 378 -7.12 -13.13 -5.86
CA SER A 378 -7.66 -12.24 -4.84
C SER A 378 -8.81 -12.93 -4.11
N TYR A 379 -9.04 -12.56 -2.85
CA TYR A 379 -10.03 -13.23 -2.02
C TYR A 379 -10.61 -12.31 -0.94
N LEU A 380 -11.83 -12.62 -0.48
CA LEU A 380 -12.47 -11.99 0.68
C LEU A 380 -13.43 -12.98 1.34
N GLY A 381 -13.06 -13.47 2.53
CA GLY A 381 -13.78 -14.56 3.16
C GLY A 381 -13.87 -15.78 2.24
N PRO A 382 -15.07 -16.30 1.97
CA PRO A 382 -15.25 -17.45 1.08
C PRO A 382 -15.24 -17.10 -0.41
N GLN A 383 -15.15 -15.81 -0.77
CA GLN A 383 -15.21 -15.35 -2.15
C GLN A 383 -13.81 -15.21 -2.74
N ARG A 384 -13.68 -15.48 -4.05
CA ARG A 384 -12.38 -15.50 -4.73
C ARG A 384 -12.47 -14.88 -6.12
N VAL A 385 -11.35 -14.38 -6.59
CA VAL A 385 -11.14 -13.93 -7.98
C VAL A 385 -9.84 -14.53 -8.46
N VAL A 386 -9.83 -15.10 -9.64
CA VAL A 386 -8.62 -15.58 -10.29
C VAL A 386 -8.59 -15.10 -11.75
N ARG A 387 -7.42 -14.68 -12.20
CA ARG A 387 -7.21 -14.20 -13.56
C ARG A 387 -5.94 -14.78 -14.16
N THR A 388 -6.07 -15.27 -15.38
CA THR A 388 -4.97 -15.53 -16.31
C THR A 388 -4.81 -14.33 -17.27
N PRO A 389 -3.84 -14.31 -18.17
CA PRO A 389 -3.74 -13.23 -19.16
C PRO A 389 -5.02 -13.01 -19.97
N ARG A 390 -5.80 -14.04 -20.25
CA ARG A 390 -7.03 -13.90 -21.06
C ARG A 390 -8.32 -14.08 -20.28
N TRP A 391 -8.34 -14.93 -19.24
CA TRP A 391 -9.57 -15.34 -18.59
C TRP A 391 -9.67 -14.82 -17.18
N LEU A 392 -10.85 -14.35 -16.79
CA LEU A 392 -11.16 -13.85 -15.45
C LEU A 392 -12.35 -14.62 -14.90
N LEU A 393 -12.18 -15.26 -13.75
CA LEU A 393 -13.27 -15.88 -12.98
C LEU A 393 -13.48 -15.14 -11.67
N GLU A 394 -14.65 -14.52 -11.54
CA GLU A 394 -15.12 -13.91 -10.31
C GLU A 394 -15.98 -14.93 -9.55
N ASP A 395 -15.32 -15.80 -8.75
CA ASP A 395 -15.97 -16.82 -7.97
C ASP A 395 -16.55 -16.25 -6.67
N ASN A 396 -17.79 -15.83 -6.73
CA ASN A 396 -18.52 -15.26 -5.58
C ASN A 396 -19.19 -16.34 -4.70
N SER A 397 -18.72 -17.59 -4.71
CA SER A 397 -19.27 -18.82 -4.15
C SER A 397 -19.14 -18.96 -2.62
N PRO A 398 -19.77 -19.97 -1.94
CA PRO A 398 -19.75 -21.42 -2.29
C PRO A 398 -20.95 -21.94 -3.06
N ALA A 399 -21.92 -21.15 -3.39
CA ALA A 399 -23.14 -21.59 -4.08
C ALA A 399 -23.34 -20.85 -5.41
N HIS A 400 -22.33 -20.19 -5.94
CA HIS A 400 -22.48 -19.35 -7.10
C HIS A 400 -21.70 -19.86 -8.29
N PHE A 401 -22.38 -19.90 -9.39
CA PHE A 401 -21.85 -19.89 -10.72
C PHE A 401 -21.10 -18.56 -10.90
N GLY A 402 -19.82 -18.52 -10.56
CA GLY A 402 -18.97 -17.35 -10.73
C GLY A 402 -19.03 -16.85 -12.16
N ARG A 403 -18.94 -15.55 -12.34
CA ARG A 403 -18.92 -14.92 -13.67
C ARG A 403 -17.58 -15.18 -14.33
N LEU A 404 -17.62 -15.66 -15.54
CA LEU A 404 -16.44 -15.89 -16.38
C LEU A 404 -16.39 -14.88 -17.51
N TYR A 405 -15.25 -14.23 -17.65
CA TYR A 405 -15.02 -13.25 -18.70
C TYR A 405 -13.87 -13.66 -19.62
N ASP A 406 -14.06 -13.48 -20.92
CA ASP A 406 -12.98 -13.43 -21.90
C ASP A 406 -12.49 -11.99 -21.99
N CYS A 407 -11.33 -11.73 -21.44
CA CYS A 407 -10.68 -10.43 -21.42
C CYS A 407 -9.89 -10.16 -22.72
N GLY A 408 -9.76 -11.17 -23.60
CA GLY A 408 -8.97 -11.06 -24.81
C GLY A 408 -7.53 -10.62 -24.49
N THR A 409 -7.14 -9.49 -25.09
CA THR A 409 -5.84 -8.87 -24.81
C THR A 409 -5.93 -7.71 -23.79
N SER A 410 -7.12 -7.36 -23.30
CA SER A 410 -7.29 -6.25 -22.38
C SER A 410 -6.70 -6.56 -20.99
N ARG A 411 -6.16 -5.53 -20.33
CA ARG A 411 -5.56 -5.56 -18.98
C ARG A 411 -6.10 -4.47 -18.08
N ASP A 412 -7.01 -3.63 -18.58
CA ASP A 412 -7.43 -2.40 -17.92
C ASP A 412 -8.87 -2.44 -17.36
N GLY A 413 -9.54 -3.59 -17.45
CA GLY A 413 -10.91 -3.75 -17.00
C GLY A 413 -11.96 -3.37 -18.07
N SER A 414 -11.56 -3.01 -19.29
CA SER A 414 -12.44 -2.62 -20.36
C SER A 414 -12.61 -3.69 -21.43
N GLY A 415 -13.75 -3.72 -22.10
CA GLY A 415 -13.99 -4.59 -23.26
C GLY A 415 -14.08 -6.08 -22.95
N TYR A 416 -14.23 -6.47 -21.70
CA TYR A 416 -14.42 -7.87 -21.30
C TYR A 416 -15.78 -8.39 -21.78
N ARG A 417 -15.79 -9.61 -22.31
CA ARG A 417 -17.02 -10.29 -22.70
C ARG A 417 -17.43 -11.25 -21.59
N ASP A 418 -18.62 -11.10 -21.04
CA ASP A 418 -19.23 -12.09 -20.17
C ASP A 418 -19.54 -13.37 -21.00
N VAL A 419 -18.92 -14.47 -20.64
CA VAL A 419 -19.06 -15.77 -21.30
C VAL A 419 -19.50 -16.85 -20.31
N THR A 420 -20.15 -16.43 -19.21
CA THR A 420 -20.54 -17.29 -18.10
C THR A 420 -21.33 -18.50 -18.53
N ASP A 421 -22.29 -18.33 -19.42
CA ASP A 421 -23.21 -19.38 -19.90
C ASP A 421 -22.77 -20.02 -21.24
N SER A 422 -21.56 -19.72 -21.71
CA SER A 422 -21.06 -20.23 -22.98
C SER A 422 -20.79 -21.75 -22.92
N THR A 423 -21.22 -22.45 -23.95
CA THR A 423 -20.93 -23.88 -24.16
C THR A 423 -19.76 -24.13 -25.11
N ASP A 424 -19.08 -23.06 -25.54
CA ASP A 424 -17.89 -23.16 -26.38
C ASP A 424 -16.82 -24.02 -25.68
N PRO A 425 -16.24 -25.04 -26.33
CA PRO A 425 -15.25 -25.90 -25.72
C PRO A 425 -14.03 -25.18 -25.16
N GLU A 426 -13.59 -24.06 -25.79
CA GLU A 426 -12.48 -23.25 -25.28
C GLU A 426 -12.85 -22.55 -23.97
N VAL A 427 -14.05 -22.00 -23.87
CA VAL A 427 -14.56 -21.33 -22.65
C VAL A 427 -14.75 -22.32 -21.51
N VAL A 428 -15.30 -23.51 -21.81
CA VAL A 428 -15.46 -24.60 -20.83
C VAL A 428 -14.11 -25.07 -20.29
N ALA A 429 -13.12 -25.22 -21.17
CA ALA A 429 -11.75 -25.60 -20.78
C ALA A 429 -11.11 -24.51 -19.89
N ALA A 430 -11.25 -23.23 -20.25
CA ALA A 430 -10.75 -22.11 -19.47
C ALA A 430 -11.37 -22.05 -18.08
N ARG A 431 -12.69 -22.24 -17.96
CA ARG A 431 -13.37 -22.32 -16.66
C ARG A 431 -12.79 -23.44 -15.80
N LYS A 432 -12.62 -24.63 -16.37
CA LYS A 432 -12.06 -25.78 -15.65
C LYS A 432 -10.64 -25.51 -15.15
N GLU A 433 -9.82 -24.83 -15.95
CA GLU A 433 -8.47 -24.42 -15.56
C GLU A 433 -8.50 -23.46 -14.36
N LEU A 434 -9.32 -22.42 -14.42
CA LEU A 434 -9.44 -21.43 -13.34
C LEU A 434 -10.00 -22.07 -12.05
N GLU A 435 -10.98 -22.95 -12.17
CA GLU A 435 -11.53 -23.70 -11.03
C GLU A 435 -10.48 -24.63 -10.40
N ALA A 436 -9.61 -25.23 -11.21
CA ALA A 436 -8.49 -26.05 -10.71
C ALA A 436 -7.48 -25.21 -9.91
N ILE A 437 -7.16 -23.99 -10.39
CA ILE A 437 -6.31 -23.05 -9.63
C ILE A 437 -6.96 -22.71 -8.27
N LEU A 438 -8.27 -22.49 -8.24
CA LEU A 438 -9.00 -22.17 -7.01
C LEU A 438 -9.10 -23.37 -6.06
N ALA A 439 -9.10 -24.61 -6.55
CA ALA A 439 -9.18 -25.79 -5.71
C ALA A 439 -7.98 -25.91 -4.76
N ASP A 440 -6.81 -25.42 -5.17
CA ASP A 440 -5.59 -25.38 -4.34
C ASP A 440 -5.56 -24.20 -3.37
N LYS A 441 -6.60 -23.37 -3.34
CA LYS A 441 -6.68 -22.17 -2.51
C LYS A 441 -7.89 -22.27 -1.57
N PRO A 442 -7.79 -23.04 -0.47
CA PRO A 442 -8.87 -23.21 0.46
C PRO A 442 -9.29 -21.88 1.07
N VAL A 443 -10.57 -21.68 1.26
CA VAL A 443 -11.18 -20.51 1.88
C VAL A 443 -12.13 -20.96 2.98
N PRO A 444 -12.44 -20.11 3.98
CA PRO A 444 -13.43 -20.44 5.01
C PRO A 444 -14.78 -20.76 4.40
N GLU A 445 -15.51 -21.67 5.04
CA GLU A 445 -16.90 -21.91 4.67
C GLU A 445 -17.73 -20.62 4.81
N ALA A 446 -18.69 -20.42 3.89
CA ALA A 446 -19.57 -19.29 3.99
C ALA A 446 -20.47 -19.46 5.24
N GLU A 447 -20.48 -18.46 6.11
CA GLU A 447 -21.43 -18.43 7.19
C GLU A 447 -22.87 -18.50 6.62
N PRO A 448 -23.74 -19.37 7.13
CA PRO A 448 -25.12 -19.41 6.69
C PRO A 448 -25.76 -18.05 6.89
N LYS A 449 -26.35 -17.48 5.82
CA LYS A 449 -27.02 -16.16 5.87
C LYS A 449 -28.05 -16.17 7.01
N GLN A 450 -27.74 -15.46 8.08
CA GLN A 450 -28.72 -15.31 9.17
C GLN A 450 -30.00 -14.64 8.61
N PRO A 451 -31.20 -15.14 8.93
CA PRO A 451 -32.45 -14.55 8.48
C PRO A 451 -32.48 -13.05 8.79
N LYS A 452 -32.96 -12.22 7.85
CA LYS A 452 -33.00 -10.74 7.97
C LYS A 452 -33.61 -10.25 9.31
N ALA A 453 -34.53 -11.02 9.91
CA ALA A 453 -35.13 -10.75 11.21
C ALA A 453 -34.10 -10.73 12.38
N LYS A 454 -33.09 -11.63 12.41
CA LYS A 454 -32.08 -11.62 13.48
C LYS A 454 -31.08 -10.45 13.33
N ARG A 455 -30.86 -9.96 12.12
CA ARG A 455 -30.02 -8.79 11.85
C ARG A 455 -30.69 -7.49 12.28
N ALA A 456 -32.02 -7.37 12.10
CA ALA A 456 -32.79 -6.23 12.58
C ALA A 456 -32.85 -6.20 14.12
N ASN A 457 -33.05 -7.35 14.78
CA ASN A 457 -33.07 -7.45 16.23
C ASN A 457 -31.70 -7.15 16.87
N ARG A 458 -30.57 -7.56 16.26
CA ARG A 458 -29.21 -7.17 16.74
C ARG A 458 -28.97 -5.68 16.59
N ARG A 459 -29.41 -5.04 15.50
CA ARG A 459 -29.32 -3.58 15.33
C ARG A 459 -30.21 -2.83 16.32
N ALA A 460 -31.40 -3.33 16.60
CA ALA A 460 -32.32 -2.78 17.61
C ALA A 460 -31.74 -2.92 19.03
N ALA A 461 -31.18 -4.08 19.38
CA ALA A 461 -30.55 -4.33 20.67
C ALA A 461 -29.27 -3.46 20.87
N ALA A 462 -28.43 -3.29 19.84
CA ALA A 462 -27.28 -2.42 19.90
C ALA A 462 -27.67 -0.93 20.05
N LYS A 463 -28.77 -0.52 19.42
CA LYS A 463 -29.34 0.83 19.55
C LYS A 463 -29.97 1.08 20.93
N ALA A 464 -30.59 0.06 21.53
CA ALA A 464 -31.13 0.13 22.88
C ALA A 464 -30.03 0.22 23.96
N GLN A 465 -28.94 -0.54 23.80
CA GLN A 465 -27.77 -0.45 24.71
C GLN A 465 -27.01 0.89 24.61
N SER A 466 -27.06 1.57 23.48
CA SER A 466 -26.50 2.92 23.35
C SER A 466 -27.40 4.03 23.93
N ALA A 467 -28.70 3.79 24.05
CA ALA A 467 -29.67 4.73 24.61
C ALA A 467 -29.73 4.69 26.15
N ASP A 468 -29.26 3.61 26.78
CA ASP A 468 -29.35 3.39 28.23
C ASP A 468 -28.10 3.84 29.01
N ARG A 469 -27.19 4.60 28.37
CA ARG A 469 -26.08 5.25 29.07
C ARG A 469 -26.61 6.50 29.76
N PRO A 470 -26.53 6.61 31.12
CA PRO A 470 -26.96 7.78 31.83
C PRO A 470 -26.24 9.02 31.30
N ARG A 471 -26.97 10.04 30.89
CA ARG A 471 -26.43 11.37 30.66
C ARG A 471 -25.76 11.83 31.96
N ALA A 472 -24.47 12.12 31.89
CA ALA A 472 -23.75 12.75 32.98
C ALA A 472 -24.53 14.03 33.39
N GLN A 473 -24.98 14.05 34.64
CA GLN A 473 -25.64 15.20 35.22
C GLN A 473 -24.64 16.35 35.25
N SER A 474 -24.95 17.43 34.54
CA SER A 474 -24.27 18.70 34.68
C SER A 474 -24.46 19.21 36.09
N ASN A 475 -23.40 19.36 36.84
CA ASN A 475 -23.39 19.91 38.20
C ASN A 475 -23.64 21.42 38.13
N PRO A 476 -24.71 21.97 38.76
CA PRO A 476 -24.97 23.39 38.77
C PRO A 476 -24.26 24.03 39.99
N ARG A 477 -22.99 24.30 39.89
CA ARG A 477 -22.29 25.24 40.76
C ARG A 477 -21.15 25.86 39.98
N ASP A 478 -21.42 27.03 39.43
CA ASP A 478 -20.62 28.23 39.61
C ASP A 478 -21.33 29.38 38.91
N LYS A 479 -21.87 30.24 39.80
CA LYS A 479 -22.31 31.57 39.46
C LYS A 479 -21.12 32.52 39.49
#